data_f56bcbc0f9adbe6a6bdcb16993054eeb
#
_entry.id   f56bcbc0f9adbe6a6bdcb16993054eeb
#
_cell.length_a   1.000
_cell.length_b   1.000
_cell.length_c   1.000
_cell.angle_alpha   90.00
_cell.angle_beta   90.00
_cell.angle_gamma   90.00
#
_symmetry.space_group_name_H-M   'P 1'
#
loop_
_entity.id
_entity.type
_entity.pdbx_description
1 polymer ?
#
loop_
_entity_poly.entity_id
_entity_poly.type
_entity_poly.pdbx_seq_one_letter_code
_entity_poly.pdbx_strand_id
1 'polypeptide(L)'
;YGDHRDLHYPLRRQRQMCIRDSFNTKGKNMKKFLIAILFSFVSTGAYAGGHSPCGVTDGTINVLANEFTTLRIVMEEAEKCAGSSADFSVTHSVDHQKLQGPALEANPAEFTAKIVTNGSITPLMSKGLLRPLDDLVEKYGANLNKSQLITFDGNVYAVAFMANAQHLWYRESVFNELGIAVPTTYEEVIAAAEKIKASGKMDNPYGGAFKAGWNLSQEFVNMYLGHGGEFFKPGTAEPSINNDHGIAALNVIKKLTELSNPDFLTQDTNAVKEEWESGNVAIMHIWGSGAASLLDDEGDQNIKADTRLDPPPTVGGGSAAATTLWWDGLAIAKNTSDENAEASFRALVGAASSTEMANANPNAAVWLIDGYTPGDAAVGVLAAAKMGATPYPSIPQMGLLHGAMSDEMVEFLQGNESAEKALEDIEAAYIAKAKEQGFL
;
A
#
# COMPACT_ATOMS: atom_id res chain seq x y z
N TYR A 1 -9.90 48.95 -8.34
CA TYR A 1 -9.45 48.50 -9.67
C TYR A 1 -8.31 47.53 -9.47
N GLY A 2 -8.59 46.31 -9.89
CA GLY A 2 -7.75 45.17 -9.70
C GLY A 2 -6.62 45.06 -10.72
N ASP A 3 -5.71 44.17 -10.47
CA ASP A 3 -4.91 43.54 -11.53
C ASP A 3 -4.73 42.06 -11.19
N HIS A 4 -5.26 41.19 -12.09
CA HIS A 4 -5.10 39.76 -12.08
C HIS A 4 -3.71 39.46 -12.64
N ARG A 5 -2.88 38.74 -11.87
CA ARG A 5 -1.70 38.07 -12.41
C ARG A 5 -1.93 36.54 -12.30
N ASP A 6 -2.11 35.98 -13.46
CA ASP A 6 -2.19 34.54 -13.68
C ASP A 6 -0.92 33.85 -13.22
N LEU A 7 -1.07 32.93 -12.26
CA LEU A 7 -0.04 31.96 -11.89
C LEU A 7 -0.21 30.73 -12.78
N HIS A 8 0.59 30.66 -13.83
CA HIS A 8 0.74 29.46 -14.64
C HIS A 8 1.54 28.39 -13.85
N TYR A 9 0.86 27.38 -13.38
CA TYR A 9 1.49 26.11 -13.01
C TYR A 9 1.78 25.31 -14.27
N PRO A 10 2.98 24.75 -14.45
CA PRO A 10 3.26 23.85 -15.56
C PRO A 10 2.60 22.49 -15.31
N LEU A 11 1.52 22.22 -16.04
CA LEU A 11 0.93 20.90 -16.13
C LEU A 11 1.96 19.95 -16.77
N ARG A 12 2.43 18.98 -16.02
CA ARG A 12 3.19 17.84 -16.53
C ARG A 12 2.33 17.07 -17.53
N ARG A 13 2.86 16.92 -18.74
CA ARG A 13 2.23 16.27 -19.88
C ARG A 13 1.91 14.82 -19.57
N GLN A 14 0.63 14.49 -19.58
CA GLN A 14 0.19 13.15 -19.88
C GLN A 14 0.66 12.81 -21.30
N ARG A 15 1.55 11.82 -21.43
CA ARG A 15 1.88 11.27 -22.75
C ARG A 15 0.74 10.35 -23.20
N GLN A 16 -0.16 10.90 -23.97
CA GLN A 16 -1.02 10.09 -24.83
C GLN A 16 -0.14 9.51 -25.94
N MET A 17 -0.06 8.20 -25.96
CA MET A 17 0.52 7.44 -27.07
C MET A 17 -0.46 7.49 -28.24
N CYS A 18 -0.25 8.41 -29.18
CA CYS A 18 -0.95 8.42 -30.47
C CYS A 18 -0.35 7.35 -31.37
N ILE A 19 -1.07 6.27 -31.59
CA ILE A 19 -0.81 5.36 -32.72
C ILE A 19 -1.17 6.12 -33.99
N ARG A 20 -0.17 6.41 -34.79
CA ARG A 20 -0.31 7.03 -36.12
C ARG A 20 -0.52 5.94 -37.15
N ASP A 21 -1.75 5.73 -37.55
CA ASP A 21 -2.04 5.00 -38.80
C ASP A 21 -1.68 5.87 -40.01
N SER A 22 -0.62 5.50 -40.71
CA SER A 22 -0.26 6.08 -41.98
C SER A 22 -0.82 5.23 -43.13
N PHE A 23 -2.02 5.55 -43.60
CA PHE A 23 -2.47 5.13 -44.90
C PHE A 23 -1.96 6.11 -45.95
N ASN A 24 -1.08 5.64 -46.84
CA ASN A 24 -0.69 6.38 -48.02
C ASN A 24 -1.26 5.67 -49.27
N THR A 25 -2.30 6.26 -49.81
CA THR A 25 -2.90 5.87 -51.07
C THR A 25 -2.18 6.54 -52.22
N LYS A 26 -1.66 5.76 -53.20
CA LYS A 26 -1.59 6.20 -54.60
C LYS A 26 -1.86 5.03 -55.53
N GLY A 27 -2.88 5.24 -56.35
CA GLY A 27 -3.51 4.28 -57.22
C GLY A 27 -2.78 4.00 -58.53
N LYS A 28 -3.28 3.01 -59.24
CA LYS A 28 -3.70 3.05 -60.68
C LYS A 28 -4.26 1.70 -61.14
N ASN A 29 -5.55 1.74 -61.59
CA ASN A 29 -6.10 1.07 -62.78
C ASN A 29 -5.58 -0.32 -63.22
N MET A 30 -6.37 -1.38 -63.38
CA MET A 30 -7.44 -1.60 -64.37
C MET A 30 -7.76 -3.09 -64.54
N LYS A 31 -9.05 -3.34 -64.80
CA LYS A 31 -9.69 -4.41 -65.60
C LYS A 31 -9.90 -5.82 -65.03
N LYS A 32 -11.15 -6.06 -64.71
CA LYS A 32 -12.06 -7.16 -65.04
C LYS A 32 -11.46 -8.54 -65.36
N PHE A 33 -11.85 -9.54 -64.54
CA PHE A 33 -12.41 -10.81 -65.06
C PHE A 33 -13.39 -11.40 -64.03
N LEU A 34 -14.61 -11.63 -64.44
CA LEU A 34 -15.62 -12.40 -63.73
C LEU A 34 -15.32 -13.88 -63.86
N ILE A 35 -15.27 -14.63 -62.75
CA ILE A 35 -15.67 -16.05 -62.70
C ILE A 35 -16.38 -16.26 -61.36
N ALA A 36 -17.70 -16.52 -61.46
CA ALA A 36 -18.53 -16.95 -60.36
C ALA A 36 -18.30 -18.43 -60.10
N ILE A 37 -17.82 -18.76 -58.89
CA ILE A 37 -17.91 -20.11 -58.34
C ILE A 37 -18.64 -19.94 -57.01
N LEU A 38 -19.92 -20.36 -56.96
CA LEU A 38 -20.65 -20.54 -55.73
C LEU A 38 -20.04 -21.71 -54.93
N PHE A 39 -19.28 -21.39 -53.89
CA PHE A 39 -19.07 -22.35 -52.81
C PHE A 39 -19.84 -21.87 -51.61
N SER A 40 -20.89 -22.64 -51.30
CA SER A 40 -21.65 -22.52 -50.05
C SER A 40 -20.75 -22.92 -48.91
N PHE A 41 -20.04 -21.97 -48.30
CA PHE A 41 -19.42 -22.17 -47.02
C PHE A 41 -20.52 -22.01 -45.94
N VAL A 42 -20.96 -23.14 -45.42
CA VAL A 42 -21.58 -23.18 -44.08
C VAL A 42 -20.47 -22.75 -43.11
N SER A 43 -20.44 -21.46 -42.79
CA SER A 43 -19.62 -20.97 -41.67
C SER A 43 -20.30 -21.49 -40.40
N THR A 44 -19.85 -22.63 -39.89
CA THR A 44 -19.95 -22.90 -38.46
C THR A 44 -19.17 -21.79 -37.79
N GLY A 45 -19.88 -20.80 -37.25
CA GLY A 45 -19.31 -19.81 -36.37
C GLY A 45 -18.70 -20.55 -35.18
N ALA A 46 -17.39 -20.75 -35.24
CA ALA A 46 -16.65 -21.03 -34.04
C ALA A 46 -16.82 -19.77 -33.19
N TYR A 47 -17.64 -19.84 -32.15
CA TYR A 47 -17.53 -18.96 -31.02
C TYR A 47 -16.08 -19.10 -30.57
N ALA A 48 -15.27 -18.08 -30.81
CA ALA A 48 -13.97 -17.95 -30.17
C ALA A 48 -14.28 -17.77 -28.69
N GLY A 49 -14.36 -18.90 -27.96
CA GLY A 49 -14.45 -18.87 -26.52
C GLY A 49 -13.28 -18.03 -26.01
N GLY A 50 -13.54 -17.08 -25.14
CA GLY A 50 -12.51 -16.27 -24.53
C GLY A 50 -11.41 -17.17 -23.97
N HIS A 51 -10.14 -16.75 -24.10
CA HIS A 51 -9.01 -17.49 -23.56
C HIS A 51 -8.65 -16.91 -22.21
N SER A 52 -8.76 -17.73 -21.15
CA SER A 52 -8.30 -17.37 -19.79
C SER A 52 -7.27 -18.38 -19.33
N PRO A 53 -6.02 -17.96 -19.05
CA PRO A 53 -5.00 -18.83 -18.45
C PRO A 53 -5.43 -19.44 -17.12
N CYS A 54 -6.25 -18.73 -16.33
CA CYS A 54 -6.76 -19.19 -15.03
C CYS A 54 -8.14 -19.87 -15.12
N GLY A 55 -8.61 -20.13 -16.35
CA GLY A 55 -9.87 -20.83 -16.57
C GLY A 55 -11.11 -20.03 -16.18
N VAL A 56 -11.04 -18.69 -16.13
CA VAL A 56 -12.22 -17.82 -16.01
C VAL A 56 -13.07 -18.00 -17.27
N THR A 57 -14.35 -18.27 -17.12
CA THR A 57 -15.24 -18.59 -18.24
C THR A 57 -16.14 -17.43 -18.63
N ASP A 58 -16.54 -16.62 -17.67
CA ASP A 58 -17.46 -15.48 -17.83
C ASP A 58 -17.41 -14.59 -16.58
N GLY A 59 -18.09 -13.47 -16.60
CA GLY A 59 -18.33 -12.60 -15.44
C GLY A 59 -17.65 -11.24 -15.53
N THR A 60 -18.03 -10.38 -14.59
CA THR A 60 -17.42 -9.06 -14.40
C THR A 60 -16.49 -9.09 -13.20
N ILE A 61 -15.27 -8.60 -13.38
CA ILE A 61 -14.25 -8.46 -12.35
C ILE A 61 -13.98 -6.96 -12.18
N ASN A 62 -14.45 -6.39 -11.08
CA ASN A 62 -14.23 -4.98 -10.77
C ASN A 62 -13.56 -4.89 -9.39
N VAL A 63 -12.30 -4.42 -9.34
CA VAL A 63 -11.46 -4.45 -8.15
C VAL A 63 -11.23 -3.04 -7.62
N LEU A 64 -11.40 -2.84 -6.31
CA LEU A 64 -10.92 -1.65 -5.60
C LEU A 64 -9.55 -1.94 -4.96
N ALA A 65 -8.54 -1.20 -5.33
CA ALA A 65 -7.18 -1.34 -4.82
C ALA A 65 -6.59 0.01 -4.35
N ASN A 66 -5.59 -0.05 -3.47
CA ASN A 66 -4.77 1.11 -3.17
C ASN A 66 -3.90 1.48 -4.38
N GLU A 67 -3.30 2.68 -4.35
CA GLU A 67 -2.48 3.22 -5.45
C GLU A 67 -0.99 3.15 -5.10
N PHE A 68 -0.31 2.09 -5.54
CA PHE A 68 1.15 1.97 -5.55
C PHE A 68 1.60 0.86 -6.53
N THR A 69 2.85 0.94 -6.98
CA THR A 69 3.40 0.13 -8.08
C THR A 69 3.19 -1.38 -7.90
N THR A 70 3.42 -1.92 -6.71
CA THR A 70 3.25 -3.36 -6.46
C THR A 70 1.83 -3.85 -6.76
N LEU A 71 0.80 -3.09 -6.36
CA LEU A 71 -0.58 -3.47 -6.66
C LEU A 71 -0.91 -3.37 -8.14
N ARG A 72 -0.29 -2.46 -8.88
CA ARG A 72 -0.43 -2.42 -10.34
C ARG A 72 0.12 -3.70 -10.97
N ILE A 73 1.31 -4.16 -10.54
CA ILE A 73 1.91 -5.42 -10.99
C ILE A 73 0.96 -6.61 -10.74
N VAL A 74 0.39 -6.70 -9.53
CA VAL A 74 -0.55 -7.77 -9.17
C VAL A 74 -1.83 -7.70 -10.01
N MET A 75 -2.36 -6.50 -10.24
CA MET A 75 -3.60 -6.33 -11.02
C MET A 75 -3.38 -6.61 -12.51
N GLU A 76 -2.24 -6.24 -13.08
CA GLU A 76 -1.87 -6.58 -14.44
C GLU A 76 -1.73 -8.11 -14.63
N GLU A 77 -1.18 -8.81 -13.66
CA GLU A 77 -1.11 -10.27 -13.68
C GLU A 77 -2.50 -10.90 -13.55
N ALA A 78 -3.37 -10.35 -12.69
CA ALA A 78 -4.75 -10.80 -12.58
C ALA A 78 -5.56 -10.58 -13.87
N GLU A 79 -5.34 -9.46 -14.56
CA GLU A 79 -5.96 -9.17 -15.87
C GLU A 79 -5.50 -10.17 -16.94
N LYS A 80 -4.18 -10.45 -17.01
CA LYS A 80 -3.64 -11.51 -17.89
C LYS A 80 -4.26 -12.87 -17.58
N CYS A 81 -4.42 -13.17 -16.30
CA CYS A 81 -5.03 -14.41 -15.82
C CYS A 81 -6.52 -14.53 -16.21
N ALA A 82 -7.30 -13.44 -16.10
CA ALA A 82 -8.67 -13.38 -16.57
C ALA A 82 -8.76 -13.53 -18.10
N GLY A 83 -7.81 -12.97 -18.83
CA GLY A 83 -7.77 -12.98 -20.28
C GLY A 83 -8.96 -12.26 -20.89
N SER A 84 -9.43 -12.73 -22.06
CA SER A 84 -10.59 -12.16 -22.76
C SER A 84 -11.93 -12.78 -22.35
N SER A 85 -11.96 -13.60 -21.29
CA SER A 85 -13.15 -14.35 -20.87
C SER A 85 -14.03 -13.58 -19.90
N ALA A 86 -13.50 -12.54 -19.26
CA ALA A 86 -14.25 -11.70 -18.31
C ALA A 86 -14.00 -10.22 -18.61
N ASP A 87 -14.94 -9.39 -18.17
CA ASP A 87 -14.80 -7.92 -18.18
C ASP A 87 -14.00 -7.50 -16.92
N PHE A 88 -12.72 -7.15 -17.11
CA PHE A 88 -11.79 -6.85 -16.01
C PHE A 88 -11.56 -5.34 -15.89
N SER A 89 -11.73 -4.81 -14.71
CA SER A 89 -11.45 -3.41 -14.39
C SER A 89 -10.90 -3.25 -12.96
N VAL A 90 -10.06 -2.22 -12.77
CA VAL A 90 -9.48 -1.87 -11.47
C VAL A 90 -9.62 -0.38 -11.20
N THR A 91 -10.06 -0.02 -10.01
CA THR A 91 -9.98 1.33 -9.48
C THR A 91 -8.84 1.41 -8.47
N HIS A 92 -7.73 2.03 -8.87
CA HIS A 92 -6.63 2.38 -7.98
C HIS A 92 -6.89 3.74 -7.33
N SER A 93 -6.85 3.80 -5.99
CA SER A 93 -7.09 5.05 -5.25
C SER A 93 -6.40 5.06 -3.90
N VAL A 94 -5.70 6.15 -3.59
CA VAL A 94 -5.17 6.40 -2.23
C VAL A 94 -6.29 6.54 -1.19
N ASP A 95 -7.50 6.89 -1.63
CA ASP A 95 -8.71 6.98 -0.79
C ASP A 95 -9.52 5.67 -0.71
N HIS A 96 -8.95 4.55 -1.16
CA HIS A 96 -9.66 3.25 -1.23
C HIS A 96 -10.35 2.85 0.08
N GLN A 97 -9.80 3.22 1.23
CA GLN A 97 -10.41 2.92 2.54
C GLN A 97 -11.67 3.74 2.82
N LYS A 98 -11.75 4.99 2.32
CA LYS A 98 -12.96 5.82 2.43
C LYS A 98 -14.06 5.31 1.48
N LEU A 99 -13.66 4.82 0.31
CA LEU A 99 -14.59 4.35 -0.72
C LEU A 99 -15.18 2.98 -0.39
N GLN A 100 -14.42 2.09 0.30
CA GLN A 100 -14.77 0.67 0.45
C GLN A 100 -16.12 0.42 1.13
N GLY A 101 -16.45 1.16 2.20
CA GLY A 101 -17.69 0.96 2.95
C GLY A 101 -18.92 1.15 2.07
N PRO A 102 -19.20 2.37 1.60
CA PRO A 102 -20.37 2.64 0.74
C PRO A 102 -20.43 1.76 -0.50
N ALA A 103 -19.28 1.53 -1.16
CA ALA A 103 -19.21 0.76 -2.40
C ALA A 103 -19.54 -0.73 -2.20
N LEU A 104 -19.14 -1.34 -1.08
CA LEU A 104 -19.45 -2.74 -0.78
C LEU A 104 -20.82 -2.92 -0.09
N GLU A 105 -21.37 -1.88 0.54
CA GLU A 105 -22.75 -1.87 1.07
C GLU A 105 -23.81 -1.85 -0.04
N ALA A 106 -23.49 -1.34 -1.22
CA ALA A 106 -24.38 -1.35 -2.38
C ALA A 106 -24.84 -2.77 -2.73
N ASN A 107 -26.01 -2.90 -3.36
CA ASN A 107 -26.54 -4.21 -3.81
C ASN A 107 -27.11 -4.09 -5.24
N PRO A 108 -26.41 -4.61 -6.26
CA PRO A 108 -25.10 -5.28 -6.16
C PRO A 108 -23.97 -4.34 -5.70
N ALA A 109 -22.91 -4.89 -5.14
CA ALA A 109 -21.72 -4.12 -4.77
C ALA A 109 -21.09 -3.47 -6.00
N GLU A 110 -20.58 -2.24 -5.85
CA GLU A 110 -19.87 -1.54 -6.96
C GLU A 110 -18.60 -2.27 -7.38
N PHE A 111 -17.94 -2.92 -6.43
CA PHE A 111 -16.73 -3.72 -6.67
C PHE A 111 -17.01 -5.18 -6.32
N THR A 112 -16.62 -6.10 -7.20
CA THR A 112 -16.73 -7.55 -6.95
C THR A 112 -15.67 -8.04 -5.99
N ALA A 113 -14.52 -7.36 -5.97
CA ALA A 113 -13.39 -7.67 -5.10
C ALA A 113 -12.71 -6.42 -4.57
N LYS A 114 -11.98 -6.57 -3.47
CA LYS A 114 -11.18 -5.52 -2.84
C LYS A 114 -9.82 -6.05 -2.43
N ILE A 115 -8.76 -5.24 -2.65
CA ILE A 115 -7.47 -5.51 -2.02
C ILE A 115 -7.50 -4.94 -0.60
N VAL A 116 -7.41 -5.83 0.37
CA VAL A 116 -7.50 -5.53 1.80
C VAL A 116 -6.15 -5.70 2.48
N THR A 117 -6.03 -5.08 3.65
CA THR A 117 -4.89 -5.20 4.57
C THR A 117 -5.41 -5.59 5.94
N ASN A 118 -4.52 -5.94 6.88
CA ASN A 118 -4.89 -6.16 8.28
C ASN A 118 -5.66 -4.96 8.90
N GLY A 119 -5.39 -3.72 8.49
CA GLY A 119 -6.13 -2.55 8.98
C GLY A 119 -7.49 -2.35 8.30
N SER A 120 -7.61 -2.63 7.01
CA SER A 120 -8.83 -2.34 6.24
C SER A 120 -9.87 -3.46 6.23
N ILE A 121 -9.49 -4.71 6.51
CA ILE A 121 -10.40 -5.86 6.50
C ILE A 121 -11.40 -5.82 7.68
N THR A 122 -10.93 -5.42 8.86
CA THR A 122 -11.72 -5.52 10.09
C THR A 122 -13.03 -4.71 10.05
N PRO A 123 -13.05 -3.43 9.62
CA PRO A 123 -14.31 -2.70 9.48
C PRO A 123 -15.26 -3.28 8.42
N LEU A 124 -14.74 -3.97 7.40
CA LEU A 124 -15.56 -4.66 6.43
C LEU A 124 -16.16 -5.94 7.01
N MET A 125 -15.38 -6.67 7.81
CA MET A 125 -15.85 -7.86 8.53
C MET A 125 -16.93 -7.52 9.54
N SER A 126 -16.75 -6.49 10.36
CA SER A 126 -17.73 -6.08 11.38
C SER A 126 -19.08 -5.68 10.78
N LYS A 127 -19.10 -5.16 9.56
CA LYS A 127 -20.30 -4.82 8.80
C LYS A 127 -20.85 -5.98 7.96
N GLY A 128 -20.16 -7.13 7.92
CA GLY A 128 -20.53 -8.28 7.12
C GLY A 128 -20.52 -8.02 5.61
N LEU A 129 -19.57 -7.24 5.12
CA LEU A 129 -19.46 -6.83 3.71
C LEU A 129 -18.62 -7.77 2.84
N LEU A 130 -17.93 -8.71 3.45
CA LEU A 130 -17.12 -9.73 2.76
C LEU A 130 -17.79 -11.08 2.84
N ARG A 131 -17.61 -11.92 1.80
CA ARG A 131 -18.05 -13.31 1.82
C ARG A 131 -16.94 -14.23 2.32
N PRO A 132 -17.27 -15.38 2.99
CA PRO A 132 -16.31 -16.46 3.19
C PRO A 132 -15.80 -16.99 1.85
N LEU A 133 -14.53 -17.41 1.82
CA LEU A 133 -13.84 -17.88 0.61
C LEU A 133 -13.56 -19.39 0.63
N ASP A 134 -14.00 -20.13 1.66
CA ASP A 134 -13.65 -21.53 1.87
C ASP A 134 -14.01 -22.40 0.66
N ASP A 135 -15.20 -22.21 0.08
CA ASP A 135 -15.67 -22.92 -1.10
C ASP A 135 -14.83 -22.61 -2.36
N LEU A 136 -14.39 -21.36 -2.52
CA LEU A 136 -13.54 -20.93 -3.63
C LEU A 136 -12.09 -21.39 -3.44
N VAL A 137 -11.58 -21.36 -2.21
CA VAL A 137 -10.25 -21.88 -1.86
C VAL A 137 -10.19 -23.39 -2.08
N GLU A 138 -11.22 -24.15 -1.69
CA GLU A 138 -11.28 -25.59 -1.94
C GLU A 138 -11.24 -25.91 -3.44
N LYS A 139 -11.96 -25.15 -4.26
CA LYS A 139 -12.04 -25.38 -5.70
C LYS A 139 -10.83 -24.88 -6.49
N TYR A 140 -10.27 -23.72 -6.13
CA TYR A 140 -9.31 -22.99 -6.97
C TYR A 140 -8.03 -22.60 -6.25
N GLY A 141 -7.91 -22.85 -4.95
CA GLY A 141 -6.77 -22.47 -4.11
C GLY A 141 -5.65 -23.51 -4.02
N ALA A 142 -5.56 -24.48 -4.92
CA ALA A 142 -4.57 -25.58 -4.84
C ALA A 142 -3.11 -25.12 -4.81
N ASN A 143 -2.81 -23.94 -5.36
CA ASN A 143 -1.47 -23.34 -5.40
C ASN A 143 -1.20 -22.36 -4.24
N LEU A 144 -2.15 -22.19 -3.33
CA LEU A 144 -1.99 -21.33 -2.17
C LEU A 144 -1.33 -22.09 -1.02
N ASN A 145 -0.40 -21.43 -0.33
CA ASN A 145 0.08 -21.96 0.94
C ASN A 145 -0.84 -21.53 2.10
N LYS A 146 -0.78 -22.25 3.20
CA LYS A 146 -1.64 -21.98 4.35
C LYS A 146 -1.40 -20.62 5.00
N SER A 147 -0.20 -20.06 4.89
CA SER A 147 0.14 -18.77 5.47
C SER A 147 -0.51 -17.59 4.73
N GLN A 148 -0.99 -17.81 3.50
CA GLN A 148 -1.74 -16.82 2.74
C GLN A 148 -3.20 -16.72 3.17
N LEU A 149 -3.74 -17.74 3.85
CA LEU A 149 -5.16 -17.79 4.20
C LEU A 149 -5.45 -17.00 5.49
N ILE A 150 -6.11 -15.88 5.35
CA ILE A 150 -6.51 -15.02 6.47
C ILE A 150 -7.88 -15.44 6.96
N THR A 151 -7.93 -15.94 8.21
CA THR A 151 -9.13 -16.53 8.79
C THR A 151 -9.70 -15.67 9.93
N PHE A 152 -11.03 -15.60 9.98
CA PHE A 152 -11.80 -15.05 11.09
C PHE A 152 -12.89 -16.08 11.47
N ASP A 153 -13.03 -16.37 12.74
CA ASP A 153 -14.01 -17.34 13.25
C ASP A 153 -14.01 -18.70 12.51
N GLY A 154 -12.81 -19.12 12.06
CA GLY A 154 -12.60 -20.41 11.40
C GLY A 154 -12.87 -20.41 9.89
N ASN A 155 -13.33 -19.32 9.29
CA ASN A 155 -13.53 -19.21 7.84
C ASN A 155 -12.46 -18.31 7.21
N VAL A 156 -12.11 -18.58 5.96
CA VAL A 156 -11.19 -17.76 5.15
C VAL A 156 -11.96 -16.56 4.59
N TYR A 157 -11.44 -15.35 4.78
CA TYR A 157 -12.03 -14.11 4.25
C TYR A 157 -11.09 -13.32 3.32
N ALA A 158 -9.79 -13.61 3.38
CA ALA A 158 -8.85 -13.02 2.43
C ALA A 158 -7.73 -14.00 2.11
N VAL A 159 -7.09 -13.78 0.96
CA VAL A 159 -5.85 -14.46 0.56
C VAL A 159 -4.75 -13.41 0.46
N ALA A 160 -3.82 -13.43 1.41
CA ALA A 160 -2.66 -12.55 1.42
C ALA A 160 -1.65 -12.97 0.35
N PHE A 161 -1.04 -12.01 -0.34
CA PHE A 161 -0.03 -12.29 -1.36
C PHE A 161 1.31 -11.60 -1.10
N MET A 162 1.35 -10.59 -0.25
CA MET A 162 2.59 -9.92 0.13
C MET A 162 2.60 -9.50 1.59
N ALA A 163 3.81 -9.46 2.18
CA ALA A 163 4.09 -8.82 3.45
C ALA A 163 4.77 -7.47 3.23
N ASN A 164 4.56 -6.53 4.16
CA ASN A 164 5.15 -5.20 4.12
C ASN A 164 5.48 -4.71 5.53
N ALA A 165 6.45 -3.81 5.61
CA ALA A 165 6.80 -3.06 6.82
C ALA A 165 7.54 -1.79 6.39
N GLN A 166 7.52 -0.76 7.23
CA GLN A 166 8.43 0.36 7.05
C GLN A 166 9.80 -0.01 7.60
N HIS A 167 10.86 0.46 6.95
CA HIS A 167 12.24 0.22 7.36
C HIS A 167 13.16 1.35 6.94
N LEU A 168 14.43 1.29 7.33
CA LEU A 168 15.41 2.33 7.06
C LEU A 168 15.89 2.32 5.60
N TRP A 169 15.95 3.52 5.02
CA TRP A 169 16.55 3.83 3.73
C TRP A 169 17.55 4.97 3.94
N TYR A 170 18.76 4.87 3.36
CA TYR A 170 19.75 5.92 3.48
C TYR A 170 20.61 6.06 2.23
N ARG A 171 21.21 7.26 2.08
CA ARG A 171 22.14 7.60 1.00
C ARG A 171 23.57 7.27 1.45
N GLU A 172 24.14 6.20 0.87
CA GLU A 172 25.47 5.71 1.26
C GLU A 172 26.57 6.76 1.10
N SER A 173 26.55 7.52 0.00
CA SER A 173 27.54 8.57 -0.26
C SER A 173 27.54 9.64 0.82
N VAL A 174 26.37 10.08 1.29
CA VAL A 174 26.23 11.09 2.35
C VAL A 174 26.76 10.56 3.67
N PHE A 175 26.44 9.31 4.00
CA PHE A 175 26.91 8.65 5.23
C PHE A 175 28.42 8.49 5.24
N ASN A 176 28.99 8.00 4.12
CA ASN A 176 30.44 7.83 3.98
C ASN A 176 31.19 9.16 4.07
N GLU A 177 30.73 10.20 3.37
CA GLU A 177 31.38 11.50 3.35
C GLU A 177 31.41 12.17 4.75
N LEU A 178 30.32 12.02 5.51
CA LEU A 178 30.21 12.61 6.83
C LEU A 178 30.69 11.68 7.96
N GLY A 179 31.11 10.45 7.62
CA GLY A 179 31.51 9.45 8.62
C GLY A 179 30.39 9.14 9.60
N ILE A 180 29.18 8.86 9.07
CA ILE A 180 28.00 8.47 9.82
C ILE A 180 27.91 6.94 9.78
N ALA A 181 27.78 6.29 10.94
CA ALA A 181 27.45 4.87 11.01
C ALA A 181 25.98 4.66 10.66
N VAL A 182 25.63 3.51 10.09
CA VAL A 182 24.24 3.16 9.81
C VAL A 182 23.46 3.07 11.13
N PRO A 183 22.40 3.87 11.32
CA PRO A 183 21.65 3.91 12.56
C PRO A 183 20.85 2.63 12.78
N THR A 184 20.79 2.18 14.02
CA THR A 184 20.04 1.01 14.47
C THR A 184 18.88 1.39 15.42
N THR A 185 18.88 2.63 15.88
CA THR A 185 17.83 3.20 16.73
C THR A 185 17.35 4.54 16.18
N TYR A 186 16.14 4.96 16.53
CA TYR A 186 15.62 6.27 16.12
C TYR A 186 16.40 7.43 16.73
N GLU A 187 16.99 7.25 17.90
CA GLU A 187 17.92 8.22 18.52
C GLU A 187 19.16 8.43 17.62
N GLU A 188 19.68 7.35 17.05
CA GLU A 188 20.80 7.41 16.08
C GLU A 188 20.35 7.99 14.72
N VAL A 189 19.11 7.71 14.26
CA VAL A 189 18.53 8.33 13.06
C VAL A 189 18.46 9.85 13.23
N ILE A 190 17.95 10.34 14.36
CA ILE A 190 17.86 11.76 14.68
C ILE A 190 19.27 12.37 14.69
N ALA A 191 20.22 11.75 15.40
CA ALA A 191 21.60 12.25 15.46
C ALA A 191 22.28 12.29 14.08
N ALA A 192 22.03 11.29 13.23
CA ALA A 192 22.51 11.25 11.85
C ALA A 192 21.92 12.40 11.01
N ALA A 193 20.62 12.60 11.09
CA ALA A 193 19.95 13.68 10.39
C ALA A 193 20.40 15.07 10.88
N GLU A 194 20.55 15.28 12.19
CA GLU A 194 21.10 16.51 12.76
C GLU A 194 22.54 16.79 12.24
N LYS A 195 23.38 15.75 12.14
CA LYS A 195 24.76 15.85 11.62
C LYS A 195 24.75 16.24 10.14
N ILE A 196 23.85 15.67 9.33
CA ILE A 196 23.71 16.02 7.92
C ILE A 196 23.26 17.48 7.77
N LYS A 197 22.25 17.90 8.54
CA LYS A 197 21.75 19.29 8.57
C LYS A 197 22.87 20.27 8.98
N ALA A 198 23.60 19.97 10.04
CA ALA A 198 24.69 20.80 10.52
C ALA A 198 25.87 20.91 9.52
N SER A 199 26.04 19.94 8.64
CA SER A 199 27.06 19.99 7.57
C SER A 199 26.72 20.97 6.45
N GLY A 200 25.47 21.45 6.38
CA GLY A 200 24.97 22.30 5.32
C GLY A 200 24.69 21.57 3.99
N LYS A 201 24.72 20.22 3.97
CA LYS A 201 24.42 19.45 2.76
C LYS A 201 22.94 19.43 2.43
N MET A 202 22.11 19.30 3.44
CA MET A 202 20.63 19.26 3.30
C MET A 202 20.00 19.99 4.50
N ASP A 203 19.04 20.85 4.22
CA ASP A 203 18.30 21.57 5.27
C ASP A 203 17.29 20.63 5.98
N ASN A 204 16.72 19.68 5.24
CA ASN A 204 15.69 18.77 5.69
C ASN A 204 16.09 17.31 5.33
N PRO A 205 17.08 16.72 6.03
CA PRO A 205 17.69 15.46 5.60
C PRO A 205 16.84 14.21 5.83
N TYR A 206 15.72 14.30 6.56
CA TYR A 206 14.85 13.19 6.90
C TYR A 206 13.53 13.24 6.11
N GLY A 207 13.16 12.12 5.50
CA GLY A 207 11.88 11.90 4.83
C GLY A 207 10.98 10.96 5.65
N GLY A 208 9.85 11.46 6.14
CA GLY A 208 8.83 10.70 6.84
C GLY A 208 7.44 10.99 6.28
N ALA A 209 6.58 9.98 6.25
CA ALA A 209 5.20 10.11 5.76
C ALA A 209 4.30 10.70 6.85
N PHE A 210 4.45 11.99 7.13
CA PHE A 210 3.75 12.70 8.22
C PHE A 210 2.47 13.42 7.78
N LYS A 211 1.96 13.16 6.57
CA LYS A 211 0.70 13.76 6.12
C LYS A 211 -0.39 13.55 7.15
N ALA A 212 -1.03 14.67 7.53
CA ALA A 212 -2.17 14.65 8.43
C ALA A 212 -3.22 13.63 7.96
N GLY A 213 -3.69 12.81 8.87
CA GLY A 213 -4.55 11.68 8.56
C GLY A 213 -3.86 10.34 8.76
N TRP A 214 -4.18 9.38 7.93
CA TRP A 214 -3.76 7.98 8.09
C TRP A 214 -2.24 7.79 8.25
N ASN A 215 -1.44 8.50 7.45
CA ASN A 215 0.02 8.37 7.48
C ASN A 215 0.60 8.77 8.84
N LEU A 216 0.20 9.94 9.35
CA LEU A 216 0.69 10.43 10.64
C LEU A 216 0.33 9.49 11.79
N SER A 217 -0.90 8.96 11.79
CA SER A 217 -1.31 7.95 12.77
C SER A 217 -0.50 6.67 12.69
N GLN A 218 -0.14 6.25 11.48
CA GLN A 218 0.70 5.07 11.27
C GLN A 218 2.10 5.25 11.87
N GLU A 219 2.69 6.45 11.74
CA GLU A 219 3.98 6.75 12.37
C GLU A 219 3.88 6.69 13.91
N PHE A 220 2.78 7.20 14.48
CA PHE A 220 2.55 7.05 15.91
C PHE A 220 2.41 5.59 16.34
N VAL A 221 1.65 4.79 15.58
CA VAL A 221 1.50 3.35 15.85
C VAL A 221 2.85 2.64 15.91
N ASN A 222 3.72 2.93 14.94
CA ASN A 222 5.06 2.34 14.88
C ASN A 222 5.92 2.72 16.10
N MET A 223 5.96 4.02 16.44
CA MET A 223 6.73 4.51 17.58
C MET A 223 6.18 4.01 18.90
N TYR A 224 4.86 4.02 19.07
CA TYR A 224 4.21 3.60 20.31
C TYR A 224 4.44 2.12 20.61
N LEU A 225 4.30 1.25 19.61
CA LEU A 225 4.63 -0.18 19.73
C LEU A 225 6.13 -0.41 19.95
N GLY A 226 6.99 0.37 19.29
CA GLY A 226 8.44 0.33 19.49
C GLY A 226 8.87 0.66 20.93
N HIS A 227 8.15 1.56 21.61
CA HIS A 227 8.30 1.84 23.03
C HIS A 227 7.67 0.80 23.96
N GLY A 228 7.02 -0.25 23.42
CA GLY A 228 6.34 -1.29 24.20
C GLY A 228 4.93 -0.87 24.67
N GLY A 229 4.30 0.09 24.00
CA GLY A 229 2.94 0.55 24.32
C GLY A 229 1.87 -0.46 23.93
N GLU A 230 0.76 -0.46 24.67
CA GLU A 230 -0.45 -1.24 24.41
C GLU A 230 -1.62 -0.27 24.19
N PHE A 231 -2.30 -0.35 23.04
CA PHE A 231 -3.35 0.61 22.65
C PHE A 231 -4.57 0.58 23.54
N PHE A 232 -4.89 -0.57 24.08
CA PHE A 232 -6.10 -0.79 24.89
C PHE A 232 -5.75 -1.52 26.18
N LYS A 233 -6.52 -1.27 27.23
CA LYS A 233 -6.42 -2.05 28.46
C LYS A 233 -6.74 -3.53 28.15
N PRO A 234 -6.02 -4.49 28.74
CA PRO A 234 -6.14 -5.91 28.43
C PRO A 234 -7.60 -6.40 28.46
N GLY A 235 -8.04 -7.00 27.34
CA GLY A 235 -9.38 -7.58 27.22
C GLY A 235 -10.55 -6.58 27.13
N THR A 236 -10.27 -5.30 26.93
CA THR A 236 -11.29 -4.25 26.80
C THR A 236 -11.11 -3.43 25.53
N ALA A 237 -12.07 -2.54 25.25
CA ALA A 237 -11.94 -1.50 24.24
C ALA A 237 -11.56 -0.12 24.84
N GLU A 238 -11.22 -0.08 26.15
CA GLU A 238 -10.76 1.16 26.77
C GLU A 238 -9.37 1.55 26.25
N PRO A 239 -9.15 2.79 25.77
CA PRO A 239 -7.86 3.23 25.27
C PRO A 239 -6.82 3.30 26.40
N SER A 240 -5.56 3.16 26.06
CA SER A 240 -4.44 3.18 27.01
C SER A 240 -3.20 3.82 26.42
N ILE A 241 -3.35 4.91 25.65
CA ILE A 241 -2.22 5.56 25.00
C ILE A 241 -1.70 6.81 25.73
N ASN A 242 -2.50 7.40 26.60
CA ASN A 242 -2.09 8.54 27.44
C ASN A 242 -1.21 8.07 28.60
N ASN A 243 0.04 7.80 28.29
CA ASN A 243 1.06 7.28 29.21
C ASN A 243 2.47 7.68 28.74
N ASP A 244 3.50 7.29 29.48
CA ASP A 244 4.89 7.64 29.19
C ASP A 244 5.35 7.14 27.79
N HIS A 245 4.86 5.98 27.32
CA HIS A 245 5.19 5.47 25.98
C HIS A 245 4.54 6.34 24.88
N GLY A 246 3.32 6.81 25.08
CA GLY A 246 2.64 7.72 24.16
C GLY A 246 3.35 9.06 24.06
N ILE A 247 3.73 9.65 25.21
CA ILE A 247 4.50 10.89 25.25
C ILE A 247 5.85 10.73 24.57
N ALA A 248 6.57 9.62 24.83
CA ALA A 248 7.84 9.34 24.18
C ALA A 248 7.70 9.19 22.67
N ALA A 249 6.68 8.47 22.20
CA ALA A 249 6.39 8.29 20.77
C ALA A 249 6.12 9.62 20.06
N LEU A 250 5.29 10.49 20.63
CA LEU A 250 5.01 11.82 20.09
C LEU A 250 6.27 12.69 20.04
N ASN A 251 7.12 12.65 21.07
CA ASN A 251 8.35 13.43 21.11
C ASN A 251 9.36 12.99 20.04
N VAL A 252 9.48 11.68 19.76
CA VAL A 252 10.32 11.18 18.67
C VAL A 252 9.81 11.68 17.32
N ILE A 253 8.48 11.58 17.06
CA ILE A 253 7.87 12.08 15.83
C ILE A 253 8.15 13.57 15.67
N LYS A 254 7.95 14.37 16.72
CA LYS A 254 8.22 15.81 16.67
C LYS A 254 9.67 16.13 16.30
N LYS A 255 10.61 15.40 16.86
CA LYS A 255 12.03 15.53 16.49
C LYS A 255 12.29 15.22 15.02
N LEU A 256 11.67 14.18 14.50
CA LEU A 256 11.79 13.81 13.09
C LEU A 256 11.16 14.85 12.16
N THR A 257 10.02 15.46 12.55
CA THR A 257 9.39 16.52 11.76
C THR A 257 10.23 17.81 11.71
N GLU A 258 11.02 18.14 12.77
CA GLU A 258 11.96 19.27 12.80
C GLU A 258 13.14 19.09 11.82
N LEU A 259 13.37 17.86 11.35
CA LEU A 259 14.42 17.46 10.42
C LEU A 259 13.90 17.15 9.01
N SER A 260 12.59 17.30 8.82
CA SER A 260 11.86 16.99 7.58
C SER A 260 11.48 18.29 6.85
N ASN A 261 10.85 18.11 5.69
CA ASN A 261 10.23 19.20 4.94
C ASN A 261 9.31 20.02 5.85
N PRO A 262 9.39 21.37 5.86
CA PRO A 262 8.51 22.23 6.67
C PRO A 262 7.02 21.97 6.46
N ASP A 263 6.62 21.55 5.25
CA ASP A 263 5.24 21.20 4.91
C ASP A 263 4.94 19.71 5.22
N PHE A 264 5.59 19.12 6.22
CA PHE A 264 5.51 17.69 6.56
C PHE A 264 4.08 17.16 6.71
N LEU A 265 3.12 17.97 7.16
CA LEU A 265 1.71 17.60 7.27
C LEU A 265 1.01 17.35 5.91
N THR A 266 1.69 17.64 4.80
CA THR A 266 1.23 17.31 3.43
C THR A 266 1.98 16.14 2.81
N GLN A 267 3.07 15.68 3.44
CA GLN A 267 3.97 14.66 2.92
C GLN A 267 3.43 13.25 3.18
N ASP A 268 2.78 12.66 2.18
CA ASP A 268 2.48 11.22 2.18
C ASP A 268 3.66 10.40 1.62
N THR A 269 3.51 9.09 1.60
CA THR A 269 4.58 8.19 1.10
C THR A 269 5.03 8.53 -0.32
N ASN A 270 4.13 8.98 -1.20
CA ASN A 270 4.50 9.31 -2.57
C ASN A 270 5.29 10.61 -2.63
N ALA A 271 4.89 11.63 -1.87
CA ALA A 271 5.64 12.89 -1.75
C ALA A 271 7.06 12.65 -1.19
N VAL A 272 7.20 11.81 -0.18
CA VAL A 272 8.53 11.43 0.38
C VAL A 272 9.39 10.72 -0.67
N LYS A 273 8.81 9.83 -1.48
CA LYS A 273 9.53 9.17 -2.59
C LYS A 273 10.00 10.19 -3.65
N GLU A 274 9.18 11.19 -3.98
CA GLU A 274 9.57 12.26 -4.91
C GLU A 274 10.74 13.09 -4.34
N GLU A 275 10.74 13.40 -3.04
CA GLU A 275 11.88 14.05 -2.37
C GLU A 275 13.16 13.20 -2.41
N TRP A 276 13.02 11.89 -2.22
CA TRP A 276 14.12 10.95 -2.33
C TRP A 276 14.73 10.95 -3.74
N GLU A 277 13.93 10.77 -4.75
CA GLU A 277 14.35 10.76 -6.16
C GLU A 277 14.95 12.11 -6.61
N SER A 278 14.52 13.20 -5.99
CA SER A 278 15.08 14.53 -6.22
C SER A 278 16.40 14.78 -5.46
N GLY A 279 16.84 13.85 -4.61
CA GLY A 279 18.05 13.97 -3.81
C GLY A 279 17.95 14.93 -2.63
N ASN A 280 16.76 15.33 -2.24
CA ASN A 280 16.51 16.33 -1.18
C ASN A 280 16.60 15.75 0.24
N VAL A 281 16.49 14.41 0.39
CA VAL A 281 16.60 13.71 1.66
C VAL A 281 17.71 12.65 1.60
N ALA A 282 18.32 12.37 2.74
CA ALA A 282 19.40 11.39 2.88
C ALA A 282 19.03 10.19 3.75
N ILE A 283 17.99 10.30 4.55
CA ILE A 283 17.45 9.24 5.41
C ILE A 283 15.93 9.27 5.25
N MET A 284 15.33 8.09 5.10
CA MET A 284 13.88 7.99 5.19
C MET A 284 13.47 6.67 5.84
N HIS A 285 12.25 6.64 6.34
CA HIS A 285 11.64 5.46 6.91
C HIS A 285 10.28 5.27 6.25
N ILE A 286 10.24 4.40 5.24
CA ILE A 286 9.03 4.14 4.44
C ILE A 286 8.84 2.65 4.19
N TRP A 287 7.73 2.32 3.56
CA TRP A 287 7.33 0.97 3.19
C TRP A 287 8.34 0.29 2.26
N GLY A 288 8.66 -0.98 2.54
CA GLY A 288 9.54 -1.79 1.70
C GLY A 288 9.04 -1.93 0.25
N SER A 289 7.72 -1.93 0.05
CA SER A 289 7.11 -1.90 -1.30
C SER A 289 7.46 -0.64 -2.11
N GLY A 290 8.02 0.40 -1.49
CA GLY A 290 8.57 1.56 -2.18
C GLY A 290 9.70 1.21 -3.16
N ALA A 291 10.38 0.08 -2.94
CA ALA A 291 11.43 -0.42 -3.82
C ALA A 291 10.94 -0.68 -5.25
N ALA A 292 9.68 -1.00 -5.45
CA ALA A 292 9.09 -1.20 -6.77
C ALA A 292 9.21 0.03 -7.70
N SER A 293 9.24 1.23 -7.12
CA SER A 293 9.36 2.48 -7.89
C SER A 293 10.69 3.20 -7.69
N LEU A 294 11.32 3.06 -6.52
CA LEU A 294 12.56 3.76 -6.21
C LEU A 294 13.82 3.04 -6.71
N LEU A 295 13.71 1.73 -6.98
CA LEU A 295 14.82 0.89 -7.45
C LEU A 295 14.57 0.36 -8.86
N ASP A 296 13.60 0.89 -9.60
CA ASP A 296 13.37 0.58 -11.01
C ASP A 296 14.38 1.29 -11.92
N ASP A 297 14.21 1.19 -13.23
CA ASP A 297 15.09 1.78 -14.23
C ASP A 297 14.57 3.14 -14.77
N GLU A 298 13.46 3.67 -14.20
CA GLU A 298 12.83 4.91 -14.65
C GLU A 298 13.33 6.14 -13.91
N GLY A 299 13.72 5.99 -12.60
CA GLY A 299 14.22 7.07 -11.74
C GLY A 299 15.69 7.48 -12.01
N ASP A 300 16.22 8.38 -11.19
CA ASP A 300 17.64 8.78 -11.25
C ASP A 300 18.53 7.61 -10.82
N GLN A 301 19.29 7.07 -11.77
CA GLN A 301 20.13 5.90 -11.57
C GLN A 301 21.30 6.16 -10.61
N ASN A 302 21.74 7.41 -10.39
CA ASN A 302 22.74 7.73 -9.38
C ASN A 302 22.14 7.65 -7.99
N ILE A 303 20.90 8.14 -7.81
CA ILE A 303 20.14 8.03 -6.56
C ILE A 303 19.86 6.57 -6.24
N LYS A 304 19.40 5.79 -7.22
CA LYS A 304 19.20 4.34 -7.08
C LYS A 304 20.49 3.63 -6.64
N ALA A 305 21.60 3.88 -7.31
CA ALA A 305 22.91 3.27 -7.00
C ALA A 305 23.44 3.66 -5.62
N ASP A 306 23.07 4.85 -5.11
CA ASP A 306 23.44 5.37 -3.79
C ASP A 306 22.47 4.95 -2.67
N THR A 307 21.32 4.39 -3.01
CA THR A 307 20.30 3.95 -2.06
C THR A 307 20.72 2.67 -1.37
N ARG A 308 20.62 2.63 -0.03
CA ARG A 308 20.77 1.43 0.80
C ARG A 308 19.55 1.22 1.65
N LEU A 309 19.23 -0.05 1.84
CA LEU A 309 18.10 -0.52 2.64
C LEU A 309 18.62 -1.32 3.82
N ASP A 310 18.14 -1.00 5.02
CA ASP A 310 18.54 -1.64 6.25
C ASP A 310 17.34 -2.01 7.13
N PRO A 311 17.53 -2.84 8.16
CA PRO A 311 16.50 -3.15 9.13
C PRO A 311 15.82 -1.91 9.70
N PRO A 312 14.53 -1.98 10.09
CA PRO A 312 13.88 -0.89 10.81
C PRO A 312 14.57 -0.64 12.15
N PRO A 313 14.78 0.64 12.53
CA PRO A 313 15.37 0.97 13.82
C PRO A 313 14.48 0.54 14.99
N THR A 314 15.10 0.34 16.16
CA THR A 314 14.40 0.29 17.45
C THR A 314 14.23 1.69 18.03
N VAL A 315 13.53 1.86 19.14
CA VAL A 315 13.31 3.15 19.81
C VAL A 315 13.25 2.98 21.32
N GLY A 316 13.66 4.01 22.07
CA GLY A 316 13.51 4.05 23.54
C GLY A 316 14.25 2.95 24.29
N GLY A 317 15.33 2.40 23.73
CA GLY A 317 16.07 1.26 24.31
C GLY A 317 15.35 -0.08 24.19
N GLY A 318 14.24 -0.16 23.44
CA GLY A 318 13.54 -1.40 23.13
C GLY A 318 14.36 -2.30 22.20
N SER A 319 14.03 -3.60 22.18
CA SER A 319 14.67 -4.59 21.29
C SER A 319 13.83 -4.93 20.06
N ALA A 320 12.53 -4.62 20.08
CA ALA A 320 11.63 -4.80 18.93
C ALA A 320 11.82 -3.66 17.93
N ALA A 321 11.69 -3.97 16.64
CA ALA A 321 11.67 -2.96 15.59
C ALA A 321 10.49 -1.99 15.78
N ALA A 322 10.75 -0.67 15.68
CA ALA A 322 9.70 0.34 15.76
C ALA A 322 8.99 0.47 14.40
N THR A 323 8.31 -0.59 14.02
CA THR A 323 7.50 -0.72 12.80
C THR A 323 6.40 -1.76 13.02
N THR A 324 5.43 -1.81 12.14
CA THR A 324 4.39 -2.82 12.13
C THR A 324 4.50 -3.72 10.91
N LEU A 325 4.12 -4.99 11.10
CA LEU A 325 3.98 -5.95 10.00
C LEU A 325 2.59 -5.82 9.38
N TRP A 326 2.59 -5.73 8.07
CA TRP A 326 1.39 -5.65 7.25
C TRP A 326 1.37 -6.76 6.21
N TRP A 327 0.18 -7.09 5.74
CA TRP A 327 -0.03 -7.90 4.55
C TRP A 327 -1.07 -7.22 3.67
N ASP A 328 -0.94 -7.41 2.36
CA ASP A 328 -1.97 -7.10 1.39
C ASP A 328 -2.51 -8.39 0.80
N GLY A 329 -3.83 -8.45 0.62
CA GLY A 329 -4.52 -9.63 0.15
C GLY A 329 -5.81 -9.28 -0.58
N LEU A 330 -6.34 -10.27 -1.29
CA LEU A 330 -7.63 -10.16 -1.96
C LEU A 330 -8.78 -10.60 -1.05
N ALA A 331 -9.92 -9.93 -1.15
CA ALA A 331 -11.18 -10.32 -0.55
C ALA A 331 -12.33 -10.10 -1.55
N ILE A 332 -13.41 -10.86 -1.42
CA ILE A 332 -14.57 -10.79 -2.32
C ILE A 332 -15.75 -10.15 -1.60
N ALA A 333 -16.44 -9.24 -2.28
CA ALA A 333 -17.62 -8.58 -1.76
C ALA A 333 -18.76 -9.59 -1.53
N LYS A 334 -19.53 -9.39 -0.44
CA LYS A 334 -20.68 -10.25 -0.14
C LYS A 334 -21.84 -10.04 -1.13
N ASN A 335 -22.07 -8.80 -1.55
CA ASN A 335 -23.20 -8.42 -2.42
C ASN A 335 -22.83 -8.53 -3.92
N THR A 336 -22.08 -9.58 -4.30
CA THR A 336 -21.80 -9.90 -5.71
C THR A 336 -22.39 -11.27 -6.08
N SER A 337 -22.65 -11.51 -7.36
CA SER A 337 -23.15 -12.81 -7.84
C SER A 337 -22.07 -13.89 -7.64
N ASP A 338 -22.49 -15.16 -7.56
CA ASP A 338 -21.56 -16.28 -7.46
C ASP A 338 -20.63 -16.38 -8.68
N GLU A 339 -21.15 -16.07 -9.87
CA GLU A 339 -20.40 -16.01 -11.12
C GLU A 339 -19.28 -14.96 -11.07
N ASN A 340 -19.61 -13.71 -10.68
CA ASN A 340 -18.63 -12.65 -10.54
C ASN A 340 -17.65 -12.90 -9.38
N ALA A 341 -18.11 -13.52 -8.29
CA ALA A 341 -17.24 -13.92 -7.17
C ALA A 341 -16.22 -14.97 -7.61
N GLU A 342 -16.66 -16.00 -8.36
CA GLU A 342 -15.79 -17.03 -8.91
C GLU A 342 -14.79 -16.44 -9.91
N ALA A 343 -15.27 -15.63 -10.86
CA ALA A 343 -14.41 -14.97 -11.84
C ALA A 343 -13.33 -14.11 -11.17
N SER A 344 -13.74 -13.26 -10.22
CA SER A 344 -12.82 -12.38 -9.46
C SER A 344 -11.81 -13.19 -8.64
N PHE A 345 -12.28 -14.23 -7.94
CA PHE A 345 -11.40 -15.06 -7.13
C PHE A 345 -10.35 -15.78 -7.99
N ARG A 346 -10.76 -16.39 -9.11
CA ARG A 346 -9.85 -17.14 -10.00
C ARG A 346 -8.78 -16.25 -10.60
N ALA A 347 -9.15 -15.07 -11.12
CA ALA A 347 -8.20 -14.11 -11.67
C ALA A 347 -7.19 -13.62 -10.61
N LEU A 348 -7.69 -13.20 -9.45
CA LEU A 348 -6.88 -12.64 -8.38
C LEU A 348 -6.00 -13.71 -7.69
N VAL A 349 -6.52 -14.92 -7.48
CA VAL A 349 -5.72 -16.05 -6.94
C VAL A 349 -4.65 -16.47 -7.92
N GLY A 350 -4.91 -16.40 -9.23
CA GLY A 350 -3.89 -16.65 -10.24
C GLY A 350 -2.69 -15.71 -10.06
N ALA A 351 -2.92 -14.43 -9.86
CA ALA A 351 -1.86 -13.48 -9.53
C ALA A 351 -1.23 -13.75 -8.16
N ALA A 352 -2.06 -13.98 -7.11
CA ALA A 352 -1.61 -14.25 -5.74
C ALA A 352 -0.84 -15.58 -5.57
N SER A 353 -0.76 -16.40 -6.59
CA SER A 353 0.02 -17.65 -6.64
C SER A 353 1.02 -17.70 -7.80
N SER A 354 1.22 -16.60 -8.54
CA SER A 354 2.12 -16.52 -9.69
C SER A 354 3.58 -16.40 -9.25
N THR A 355 4.28 -17.55 -9.19
CA THR A 355 5.73 -17.58 -8.93
C THR A 355 6.52 -16.84 -10.02
N GLU A 356 6.03 -16.85 -11.28
CA GLU A 356 6.65 -16.12 -12.38
C GLU A 356 6.59 -14.61 -12.14
N MET A 357 5.41 -14.07 -11.81
CA MET A 357 5.24 -12.65 -11.48
C MET A 357 6.14 -12.25 -10.29
N ALA A 358 6.14 -13.06 -9.22
CA ALA A 358 6.91 -12.77 -8.01
C ALA A 358 8.43 -12.73 -8.29
N ASN A 359 8.95 -13.69 -9.07
CA ASN A 359 10.38 -13.76 -9.40
C ASN A 359 10.78 -12.78 -10.52
N ALA A 360 9.85 -12.33 -11.37
CA ALA A 360 10.09 -11.23 -12.30
C ALA A 360 10.16 -9.87 -11.58
N ASN A 361 9.58 -9.77 -10.37
CA ASN A 361 9.49 -8.54 -9.57
C ASN A 361 9.99 -8.77 -8.13
N PRO A 362 11.24 -9.26 -7.94
CA PRO A 362 11.73 -9.71 -6.63
C PRO A 362 11.88 -8.57 -5.61
N ASN A 363 12.00 -7.33 -6.08
CA ASN A 363 12.16 -6.14 -5.26
C ASN A 363 10.84 -5.36 -5.04
N ALA A 364 9.75 -5.78 -5.68
CA ALA A 364 8.48 -5.05 -5.57
C ALA A 364 7.76 -5.31 -4.24
N ALA A 365 7.95 -6.48 -3.65
CA ALA A 365 7.36 -6.86 -2.37
C ALA A 365 8.12 -8.03 -1.74
N VAL A 366 7.82 -8.32 -0.48
CA VAL A 366 8.07 -9.64 0.10
C VAL A 366 6.84 -10.50 -0.21
N TRP A 367 6.95 -11.28 -1.27
CA TRP A 367 5.83 -12.10 -1.72
C TRP A 367 5.62 -13.30 -0.80
N LEU A 368 4.37 -13.58 -0.46
CA LEU A 368 3.96 -14.76 0.31
C LEU A 368 3.66 -15.96 -0.61
N ILE A 369 4.22 -15.95 -1.79
CA ILE A 369 4.00 -16.89 -2.89
C ILE A 369 5.07 -17.98 -2.87
N ASP A 370 4.67 -19.24 -2.98
CA ASP A 370 5.61 -20.37 -3.00
C ASP A 370 6.57 -20.26 -4.20
N GLY A 371 7.86 -20.57 -3.94
CA GLY A 371 8.91 -20.47 -4.95
C GLY A 371 9.45 -19.07 -5.21
N TYR A 372 8.97 -18.05 -4.48
CA TYR A 372 9.56 -16.72 -4.50
C TYR A 372 10.96 -16.71 -3.90
N THR A 373 11.88 -16.05 -4.60
CA THR A 373 13.24 -15.77 -4.12
C THR A 373 13.36 -14.28 -3.78
N PRO A 374 13.54 -13.92 -2.48
CA PRO A 374 13.65 -12.52 -2.07
C PRO A 374 14.80 -11.79 -2.77
N GLY A 375 14.50 -10.60 -3.30
CA GLY A 375 15.51 -9.65 -3.77
C GLY A 375 16.14 -8.84 -2.64
N ASP A 376 17.11 -7.99 -2.97
CA ASP A 376 17.82 -7.15 -1.99
C ASP A 376 16.88 -6.18 -1.26
N ALA A 377 15.81 -5.73 -1.90
CA ALA A 377 14.80 -4.86 -1.31
C ALA A 377 13.97 -5.51 -0.19
N ALA A 378 13.97 -6.83 -0.09
CA ALA A 378 13.25 -7.55 0.96
C ALA A 378 13.92 -7.47 2.35
N VAL A 379 15.16 -6.98 2.43
CA VAL A 379 16.00 -7.01 3.64
C VAL A 379 15.30 -6.39 4.85
N GLY A 380 14.69 -5.21 4.69
CA GLY A 380 14.06 -4.49 5.79
C GLY A 380 12.80 -5.17 6.32
N VAL A 381 11.92 -5.63 5.41
CA VAL A 381 10.67 -6.33 5.79
C VAL A 381 10.96 -7.67 6.47
N LEU A 382 11.91 -8.45 5.93
CA LEU A 382 12.33 -9.71 6.54
C LEU A 382 13.01 -9.51 7.90
N ALA A 383 13.80 -8.43 8.04
CA ALA A 383 14.42 -8.06 9.31
C ALA A 383 13.36 -7.63 10.33
N ALA A 384 12.36 -6.84 9.94
CA ALA A 384 11.26 -6.44 10.81
C ALA A 384 10.59 -7.66 11.48
N ALA A 385 10.28 -8.69 10.68
CA ALA A 385 9.70 -9.93 11.19
C ALA A 385 10.64 -10.66 12.17
N LYS A 386 11.93 -10.73 11.85
CA LYS A 386 12.95 -11.38 12.71
C LYS A 386 13.21 -10.60 14.01
N MET A 387 13.08 -9.29 14.00
CA MET A 387 13.24 -8.41 15.15
C MET A 387 11.97 -8.32 16.01
N GLY A 388 10.93 -9.11 15.73
CA GLY A 388 9.71 -9.18 16.52
C GLY A 388 8.79 -7.97 16.35
N ALA A 389 8.81 -7.33 15.17
CA ALA A 389 7.82 -6.31 14.85
C ALA A 389 6.40 -6.87 15.01
N THR A 390 5.54 -6.10 15.65
CA THR A 390 4.16 -6.52 15.92
C THR A 390 3.30 -6.31 14.68
N PRO A 391 2.40 -7.24 14.30
CA PRO A 391 1.39 -6.95 13.30
C PRO A 391 0.53 -5.75 13.71
N TYR A 392 0.12 -4.93 12.74
CA TYR A 392 -0.88 -3.89 13.00
C TYR A 392 -2.15 -4.54 13.59
N PRO A 393 -2.72 -4.00 14.69
CA PRO A 393 -3.85 -4.64 15.38
C PRO A 393 -5.10 -4.74 14.48
N SER A 394 -5.48 -5.98 14.16
CA SER A 394 -6.64 -6.29 13.31
C SER A 394 -7.91 -6.42 14.15
N ILE A 395 -8.27 -5.37 14.89
CA ILE A 395 -9.46 -5.31 15.73
C ILE A 395 -10.31 -4.08 15.37
N PRO A 396 -11.66 -4.13 15.45
CA PRO A 396 -12.54 -3.07 14.96
C PRO A 396 -12.26 -1.70 15.58
N GLN A 397 -12.04 -1.65 16.89
CA GLN A 397 -11.78 -0.42 17.62
C GLN A 397 -10.45 0.25 17.27
N MET A 398 -9.47 -0.49 16.72
CA MET A 398 -8.20 0.11 16.31
C MET A 398 -8.38 1.11 15.17
N GLY A 399 -9.30 0.87 14.25
CA GLY A 399 -9.61 1.83 13.17
C GLY A 399 -10.19 3.14 13.71
N LEU A 400 -10.98 3.09 14.78
CA LEU A 400 -11.52 4.29 15.44
C LEU A 400 -10.42 5.09 16.14
N LEU A 401 -9.51 4.37 16.84
CA LEU A 401 -8.39 5.00 17.51
C LEU A 401 -7.41 5.61 16.48
N HIS A 402 -7.12 4.90 15.40
CA HIS A 402 -6.31 5.41 14.30
C HIS A 402 -6.89 6.70 13.71
N GLY A 403 -8.22 6.76 13.51
CA GLY A 403 -8.91 7.96 13.07
C GLY A 403 -8.83 9.11 14.09
N ALA A 404 -8.93 8.85 15.38
CA ALA A 404 -8.78 9.86 16.42
C ALA A 404 -7.36 10.42 16.45
N MET A 405 -6.33 9.56 16.36
CA MET A 405 -4.93 10.00 16.24
C MET A 405 -4.71 10.92 15.04
N SER A 406 -5.36 10.61 13.91
CA SER A 406 -5.25 11.41 12.68
C SER A 406 -5.67 12.86 12.85
N ASP A 407 -6.66 13.09 13.68
CA ASP A 407 -7.29 14.39 13.85
C ASP A 407 -6.57 15.24 14.92
N GLU A 408 -6.10 14.61 16.02
CA GLU A 408 -5.68 15.32 17.24
C GLU A 408 -4.16 15.54 17.36
N MET A 409 -3.30 14.83 16.62
CA MET A 409 -1.84 15.00 16.76
C MET A 409 -1.28 16.29 16.13
N VAL A 410 -2.04 16.93 15.25
CA VAL A 410 -1.56 18.05 14.42
C VAL A 410 -1.16 19.25 15.29
N GLU A 411 -1.99 19.62 16.27
CA GLU A 411 -1.76 20.79 17.16
C GLU A 411 -0.49 20.62 18.00
N PHE A 412 -0.22 19.39 18.47
CA PHE A 412 1.04 19.09 19.18
C PHE A 412 2.25 19.28 18.27
N LEU A 413 2.22 18.75 17.04
CA LEU A 413 3.34 18.86 16.11
C LEU A 413 3.60 20.30 15.69
N GLN A 414 2.57 21.11 15.60
CA GLN A 414 2.69 22.56 15.36
C GLN A 414 3.14 23.34 16.58
N GLY A 415 3.21 22.71 17.76
CA GLY A 415 3.66 23.35 19.01
C GLY A 415 2.57 24.12 19.75
N ASN A 416 1.30 23.92 19.42
CA ASN A 416 0.15 24.61 20.01
C ASN A 416 -0.32 23.96 21.33
N GLU A 417 0.07 22.72 21.59
CA GLU A 417 -0.29 21.98 22.81
C GLU A 417 0.83 21.04 23.29
N SER A 418 0.67 20.43 24.47
CA SER A 418 1.60 19.43 25.00
C SER A 418 1.26 18.03 24.50
N ALA A 419 2.24 17.10 24.59
CA ALA A 419 2.03 15.70 24.24
C ALA A 419 0.93 15.03 25.08
N GLU A 420 0.89 15.34 26.38
CA GLU A 420 -0.13 14.83 27.31
C GLU A 420 -1.53 15.28 26.89
N LYS A 421 -1.66 16.56 26.45
CA LYS A 421 -2.94 17.11 26.01
C LYS A 421 -3.41 16.45 24.72
N ALA A 422 -2.53 16.29 23.74
CA ALA A 422 -2.84 15.60 22.49
C ALA A 422 -3.31 14.15 22.76
N LEU A 423 -2.63 13.41 23.63
CA LEU A 423 -3.02 12.04 23.99
C LEU A 423 -4.37 11.99 24.73
N GLU A 424 -4.64 12.97 25.60
CA GLU A 424 -5.94 13.11 26.27
C GLU A 424 -7.06 13.32 25.24
N ASP A 425 -6.85 14.20 24.27
CA ASP A 425 -7.84 14.51 23.23
C ASP A 425 -8.07 13.34 22.28
N ILE A 426 -7.01 12.61 21.89
CA ILE A 426 -7.12 11.37 21.13
C ILE A 426 -7.99 10.35 21.88
N GLU A 427 -7.71 10.10 23.17
CA GLU A 427 -8.52 9.15 23.96
C GLU A 427 -9.97 9.61 24.09
N ALA A 428 -10.21 10.90 24.30
CA ALA A 428 -11.57 11.46 24.41
C ALA A 428 -12.34 11.32 23.08
N ALA A 429 -11.72 11.66 21.96
CA ALA A 429 -12.29 11.52 20.60
C ALA A 429 -12.59 10.04 20.27
N TYR A 430 -11.66 9.14 20.58
CA TYR A 430 -11.86 7.70 20.44
C TYR A 430 -13.04 7.21 21.28
N ILE A 431 -13.08 7.53 22.60
CA ILE A 431 -14.14 7.10 23.52
C ILE A 431 -15.53 7.53 23.04
N ALA A 432 -15.65 8.75 22.50
CA ALA A 432 -16.90 9.24 21.94
C ALA A 432 -17.38 8.35 20.77
N LYS A 433 -16.50 8.09 19.81
CA LYS A 433 -16.79 7.23 18.64
C LYS A 433 -17.05 5.76 19.05
N ALA A 434 -16.28 5.25 20.01
CA ALA A 434 -16.42 3.86 20.49
C ALA A 434 -17.75 3.62 21.21
N LYS A 435 -18.25 4.59 22.01
CA LYS A 435 -19.57 4.54 22.62
C LYS A 435 -20.69 4.58 21.58
N GLU A 436 -20.56 5.46 20.57
CA GLU A 436 -21.54 5.53 19.48
C GLU A 436 -21.67 4.20 18.72
N GLN A 437 -20.57 3.47 18.57
CA GLN A 437 -20.53 2.18 17.90
C GLN A 437 -20.72 0.96 18.81
N GLY A 438 -20.92 1.17 20.11
CA GLY A 438 -21.21 0.11 21.08
C GLY A 438 -20.00 -0.75 21.49
N PHE A 439 -18.78 -0.22 21.39
CA PHE A 439 -17.57 -0.87 21.91
C PHE A 439 -17.31 -0.55 23.38
N LEU A 440 -17.86 0.57 23.88
CA LEU A 440 -17.80 1.04 25.27
C LEU A 440 -19.19 1.34 25.82
#